data_ad24d2205ed264c34a70d6ae5f36f6fd
#
_entry.id   ad24d2205ed264c34a70d6ae5f36f6fd
#
_cell.length_a   1.000
_cell.length_b   1.000
_cell.length_c   1.000
_cell.angle_alpha   90.00
_cell.angle_beta   90.00
_cell.angle_gamma   90.00
#
_symmetry.space_group_name_H-M   'P 1'
#
loop_
_entity.id
_entity.type
_entity.pdbx_description
1 polymer ?
#
loop_
_entity_poly.entity_id
_entity_poly.type
_entity_poly.pdbx_seq_one_letter_code
_entity_poly.pdbx_strand_id
1 'polypeptide(L)'
;MNAIRSLPRLSAVLLAFAACVAPLAQAFELAPLPYPHNALVPVIDEQTMQIHHGRHHKAFVDNLNAAIAKDAALQGKTLEALFPGMSQLPAVVRNNGGGHWNHTFFWQSMTRPGQGGAPSAALQAAITRDFGSLDAFKTAFKAAGVGRFGSGWAWLIVGSDGKLKITSTPNQDNPLMDVAPDRGTPLLGNDVWEHAYYLQYQNRRGDYLDAWWQIVDWNVISARYAAATSTAR
;
A
#
# COMPACT_ATOMS: atom_id res chain seq x y z
N MET A 1 28.24 5.04 87.21
CA MET A 1 28.93 5.37 85.96
C MET A 1 28.40 4.42 84.86
N ASN A 2 27.35 4.82 84.17
CA ASN A 2 26.73 3.99 83.12
C ASN A 2 27.09 4.57 81.75
N ALA A 3 27.89 3.78 81.03
CA ALA A 3 28.26 4.13 79.61
C ALA A 3 27.15 3.67 78.64
N ILE A 4 26.50 4.61 78.02
CA ILE A 4 25.55 4.35 76.97
C ILE A 4 26.33 4.14 75.65
N ARG A 5 26.30 2.92 75.15
CA ARG A 5 26.84 2.59 73.80
C ARG A 5 25.83 3.00 72.72
N SER A 6 26.20 3.92 71.87
CA SER A 6 25.44 4.31 70.64
C SER A 6 25.64 3.29 69.52
N LEU A 7 24.53 2.75 68.99
CA LEU A 7 24.51 1.89 67.82
C LEU A 7 24.52 2.76 66.55
N PRO A 8 25.23 2.35 65.47
CA PRO A 8 25.23 3.07 64.23
C PRO A 8 23.90 2.85 63.43
N ARG A 9 23.31 3.93 62.96
CA ARG A 9 22.15 3.89 62.05
C ARG A 9 22.63 3.45 60.70
N LEU A 10 22.18 2.26 60.22
CA LEU A 10 22.27 1.85 58.82
C LEU A 10 21.24 2.65 58.01
N SER A 11 21.70 3.55 57.15
CA SER A 11 20.88 4.19 56.15
C SER A 11 20.71 3.24 54.98
N ALA A 12 19.51 2.70 54.80
CA ALA A 12 19.16 1.90 53.61
C ALA A 12 18.94 2.86 52.45
N VAL A 13 19.82 2.79 51.43
CA VAL A 13 19.64 3.48 50.16
C VAL A 13 18.71 2.63 49.29
N LEU A 14 17.46 3.06 49.14
CA LEU A 14 16.54 2.47 48.14
C LEU A 14 16.97 2.95 46.74
N LEU A 15 17.57 2.07 45.95
CA LEU A 15 17.72 2.27 44.50
C LEU A 15 16.36 2.02 43.87
N ALA A 16 15.68 3.09 43.45
CA ALA A 16 14.50 3.00 42.61
C ALA A 16 14.95 2.66 41.18
N PHE A 17 14.73 1.42 40.76
CA PHE A 17 14.81 1.05 39.34
C PHE A 17 13.61 1.66 38.61
N ALA A 18 13.81 2.75 37.88
CA ALA A 18 12.86 3.23 36.92
C ALA A 18 12.86 2.23 35.73
N ALA A 19 11.86 1.37 35.67
CA ALA A 19 11.62 0.55 34.50
C ALA A 19 11.23 1.50 33.35
N CYS A 20 12.16 1.71 32.41
CA CYS A 20 11.87 2.41 31.16
C CYS A 20 10.93 1.49 30.34
N VAL A 21 9.62 1.71 30.42
CA VAL A 21 8.66 1.08 29.54
C VAL A 21 8.85 1.76 28.18
N ALA A 22 9.62 1.12 27.31
CA ALA A 22 9.70 1.54 25.90
C ALA A 22 8.27 1.49 25.32
N PRO A 23 7.82 2.53 24.60
CA PRO A 23 6.53 2.48 23.92
C PRO A 23 6.53 1.26 23.01
N LEU A 24 5.52 0.41 23.10
CA LEU A 24 5.29 -0.68 22.17
C LEU A 24 5.21 -0.05 20.77
N ALA A 25 6.14 -0.40 19.90
CA ALA A 25 6.10 0.03 18.51
C ALA A 25 4.74 -0.38 17.93
N GLN A 26 3.99 0.59 17.39
CA GLN A 26 2.68 0.31 16.82
C GLN A 26 2.86 -0.65 15.65
N ALA A 27 2.28 -1.84 15.77
CA ALA A 27 2.30 -2.85 14.73
C ALA A 27 1.39 -2.40 13.57
N PHE A 28 1.75 -2.78 12.34
CA PHE A 28 0.85 -2.61 11.20
C PHE A 28 -0.35 -3.53 11.37
N GLU A 29 -1.52 -3.07 10.95
CA GLU A 29 -2.78 -3.79 11.08
C GLU A 29 -3.40 -4.06 9.72
N LEU A 30 -4.04 -5.22 9.59
CA LEU A 30 -4.89 -5.51 8.44
C LEU A 30 -6.22 -4.78 8.65
N ALA A 31 -6.37 -3.61 8.01
CA ALA A 31 -7.63 -2.88 8.03
C ALA A 31 -8.75 -3.71 7.36
N PRO A 32 -10.01 -3.63 7.87
CA PRO A 32 -11.14 -4.24 7.19
C PRO A 32 -11.32 -3.66 5.79
N LEU A 33 -11.88 -4.47 4.87
CA LEU A 33 -12.28 -3.96 3.57
C LEU A 33 -13.35 -2.87 3.72
N PRO A 34 -13.37 -1.83 2.86
CA PRO A 34 -14.41 -0.81 2.89
C PRO A 34 -15.78 -1.31 2.38
N TYR A 35 -15.87 -2.56 1.97
CA TYR A 35 -17.07 -3.23 1.45
C TYR A 35 -17.01 -4.74 1.75
N PRO A 36 -18.16 -5.48 1.71
CA PRO A 36 -18.18 -6.93 1.90
C PRO A 36 -17.44 -7.66 0.76
N HIS A 37 -16.95 -8.88 1.02
CA HIS A 37 -16.18 -9.68 0.06
C HIS A 37 -16.88 -9.92 -1.28
N ASN A 38 -18.21 -9.98 -1.30
CA ASN A 38 -19.00 -10.16 -2.53
C ASN A 38 -19.36 -8.86 -3.26
N ALA A 39 -18.88 -7.71 -2.79
CA ALA A 39 -19.28 -6.41 -3.34
C ALA A 39 -18.79 -6.18 -4.77
N LEU A 40 -17.71 -6.81 -5.17
CA LEU A 40 -17.07 -6.60 -6.48
C LEU A 40 -17.53 -7.60 -7.56
N VAL A 41 -18.44 -8.52 -7.21
CA VAL A 41 -19.06 -9.46 -8.17
C VAL A 41 -19.85 -8.66 -9.22
N PRO A 42 -19.77 -9.00 -10.52
CA PRO A 42 -19.12 -10.17 -11.13
C PRO A 42 -17.66 -9.93 -11.57
N VAL A 43 -17.04 -8.81 -11.22
CA VAL A 43 -15.70 -8.43 -11.71
C VAL A 43 -14.59 -9.17 -10.97
N ILE A 44 -14.70 -9.27 -9.65
CA ILE A 44 -13.83 -10.09 -8.81
C ILE A 44 -14.75 -10.97 -7.95
N ASP A 45 -14.53 -12.27 -7.97
CA ASP A 45 -15.35 -13.21 -7.23
C ASP A 45 -15.10 -13.14 -5.72
N GLU A 46 -16.11 -13.56 -4.95
CA GLU A 46 -16.06 -13.50 -3.49
C GLU A 46 -14.93 -14.34 -2.90
N GLN A 47 -14.66 -15.53 -3.47
CA GLN A 47 -13.61 -16.42 -3.00
C GLN A 47 -12.22 -15.76 -3.17
N THR A 48 -11.98 -15.13 -4.33
CA THR A 48 -10.77 -14.34 -4.56
C THR A 48 -10.63 -13.27 -3.48
N MET A 49 -11.68 -12.50 -3.19
CA MET A 49 -11.63 -11.43 -2.18
C MET A 49 -11.33 -11.97 -0.77
N GLN A 50 -11.96 -13.09 -0.38
CA GLN A 50 -11.71 -13.73 0.92
C GLN A 50 -10.26 -14.21 1.07
N ILE A 51 -9.69 -14.81 0.03
CA ILE A 51 -8.30 -15.30 0.04
C ILE A 51 -7.33 -14.14 -0.07
N HIS A 52 -7.57 -13.22 -0.99
CA HIS A 52 -6.67 -12.12 -1.31
C HIS A 52 -6.48 -11.16 -0.13
N HIS A 53 -7.59 -10.75 0.52
CA HIS A 53 -7.53 -9.93 1.73
C HIS A 53 -7.14 -10.75 2.97
N GLY A 54 -7.89 -11.83 3.25
CA GLY A 54 -7.78 -12.55 4.53
C GLY A 54 -6.56 -13.46 4.65
N ARG A 55 -5.89 -13.81 3.53
CA ARG A 55 -4.69 -14.66 3.54
C ARG A 55 -3.47 -13.96 2.95
N HIS A 56 -3.51 -13.48 1.70
CA HIS A 56 -2.34 -12.85 1.07
C HIS A 56 -1.99 -11.52 1.75
N HIS A 57 -2.92 -10.57 1.83
CA HIS A 57 -2.66 -9.30 2.49
C HIS A 57 -2.33 -9.49 3.97
N LYS A 58 -3.06 -10.37 4.66
CA LYS A 58 -2.75 -10.70 6.07
C LYS A 58 -1.32 -11.21 6.24
N ALA A 59 -0.85 -12.08 5.35
CA ALA A 59 0.51 -12.61 5.43
C ALA A 59 1.57 -11.51 5.23
N PHE A 60 1.33 -10.53 4.34
CA PHE A 60 2.22 -9.37 4.22
C PHE A 60 2.30 -8.57 5.52
N VAL A 61 1.18 -8.32 6.18
CA VAL A 61 1.13 -7.62 7.47
C VAL A 61 1.89 -8.40 8.55
N ASP A 62 1.63 -9.69 8.70
CA ASP A 62 2.24 -10.54 9.73
C ASP A 62 3.78 -10.62 9.54
N ASN A 63 4.23 -10.85 8.30
CA ASN A 63 5.64 -10.94 7.96
C ASN A 63 6.37 -9.60 8.12
N LEU A 64 5.72 -8.49 7.75
CA LEU A 64 6.26 -7.15 7.95
C LEU A 64 6.48 -6.87 9.42
N ASN A 65 5.47 -7.12 10.27
CA ASN A 65 5.58 -6.93 11.71
C ASN A 65 6.69 -7.79 12.32
N ALA A 66 6.80 -9.05 11.89
CA ALA A 66 7.86 -9.95 12.33
C ALA A 66 9.26 -9.47 11.91
N ALA A 67 9.38 -8.80 10.77
CA ALA A 67 10.64 -8.22 10.30
C ALA A 67 11.01 -6.95 11.07
N ILE A 68 10.05 -6.03 11.27
CA ILE A 68 10.25 -4.76 11.99
C ILE A 68 10.56 -4.99 13.46
N ALA A 69 9.96 -6.01 14.09
CA ALA A 69 10.25 -6.36 15.49
C ALA A 69 11.73 -6.72 15.72
N LYS A 70 12.45 -7.14 14.70
CA LYS A 70 13.86 -7.53 14.75
C LYS A 70 14.83 -6.37 14.52
N ASP A 71 14.34 -5.20 14.13
CA ASP A 71 15.18 -4.03 13.81
C ASP A 71 14.60 -2.77 14.46
N ALA A 72 15.21 -2.35 15.56
CA ALA A 72 14.80 -1.16 16.32
C ALA A 72 14.82 0.13 15.46
N ALA A 73 15.67 0.20 14.42
CA ALA A 73 15.75 1.38 13.53
C ALA A 73 14.51 1.53 12.63
N LEU A 74 13.72 0.47 12.46
CA LEU A 74 12.50 0.47 11.65
C LEU A 74 11.23 0.69 12.49
N GLN A 75 11.30 0.47 13.80
CA GLN A 75 10.15 0.58 14.68
C GLN A 75 9.59 2.01 14.71
N GLY A 76 8.26 2.14 14.71
CA GLY A 76 7.55 3.42 14.73
C GLY A 76 7.58 4.22 13.43
N LYS A 77 8.20 3.71 12.38
CA LYS A 77 8.21 4.36 11.05
C LYS A 77 6.99 3.94 10.24
N THR A 78 6.44 4.87 9.46
CA THR A 78 5.43 4.58 8.44
C THR A 78 6.09 3.98 7.19
N LEU A 79 5.31 3.29 6.36
CA LEU A 79 5.83 2.74 5.11
C LEU A 79 6.27 3.83 4.14
N GLU A 80 5.52 4.95 4.08
CA GLU A 80 5.87 6.10 3.26
C GLU A 80 7.23 6.72 3.65
N ALA A 81 7.58 6.66 4.92
CA ALA A 81 8.90 7.12 5.40
C ALA A 81 10.02 6.12 5.04
N LEU A 82 9.70 4.84 4.83
CA LEU A 82 10.68 3.79 4.48
C LEU A 82 10.91 3.68 2.97
N PHE A 83 9.89 3.93 2.14
CA PHE A 83 9.96 3.72 0.69
C PHE A 83 11.09 4.46 -0.03
N PRO A 84 11.43 5.72 0.31
CA PRO A 84 12.55 6.43 -0.36
C PRO A 84 13.93 5.82 -0.16
N GLY A 85 14.10 4.94 0.82
CA GLY A 85 15.34 4.21 1.09
C GLY A 85 15.21 2.69 1.02
N MET A 86 14.18 2.18 0.33
CA MET A 86 13.83 0.75 0.32
C MET A 86 14.93 -0.14 -0.27
N SER A 87 15.77 0.39 -1.18
CA SER A 87 16.93 -0.32 -1.74
C SER A 87 17.95 -0.74 -0.69
N GLN A 88 17.99 -0.06 0.46
CA GLN A 88 18.92 -0.32 1.56
C GLN A 88 18.33 -1.23 2.64
N LEU A 89 17.05 -1.57 2.54
CA LEU A 89 16.36 -2.38 3.53
C LEU A 89 16.35 -3.86 3.12
N PRO A 90 16.22 -4.78 4.11
CA PRO A 90 16.10 -6.20 3.82
C PRO A 90 14.93 -6.50 2.87
N ALA A 91 15.11 -7.47 1.96
CA ALA A 91 14.09 -7.87 1.00
C ALA A 91 12.74 -8.25 1.66
N VAL A 92 12.78 -8.80 2.88
CA VAL A 92 11.56 -9.12 3.65
C VAL A 92 10.77 -7.86 4.00
N VAL A 93 11.42 -6.73 4.30
CA VAL A 93 10.75 -5.44 4.56
C VAL A 93 10.21 -4.86 3.26
N ARG A 94 11.01 -4.86 2.19
CA ARG A 94 10.60 -4.40 0.85
C ARG A 94 9.36 -5.14 0.35
N ASN A 95 9.41 -6.47 0.33
CA ASN A 95 8.33 -7.28 -0.22
C ASN A 95 7.06 -7.19 0.63
N ASN A 96 7.16 -7.27 1.95
CA ASN A 96 5.99 -7.28 2.82
C ASN A 96 5.46 -5.86 3.11
N GLY A 97 6.35 -4.86 3.23
CA GLY A 97 5.95 -3.45 3.32
C GLY A 97 5.25 -2.96 2.06
N GLY A 98 5.83 -3.27 0.89
CA GLY A 98 5.17 -3.00 -0.38
C GLY A 98 3.85 -3.75 -0.51
N GLY A 99 3.83 -5.05 -0.17
CA GLY A 99 2.62 -5.86 -0.21
C GLY A 99 1.51 -5.28 0.65
N HIS A 100 1.79 -4.90 1.89
CA HIS A 100 0.80 -4.30 2.77
C HIS A 100 0.27 -2.97 2.21
N TRP A 101 1.15 -2.07 1.81
CA TRP A 101 0.75 -0.75 1.30
C TRP A 101 -0.04 -0.86 -0.01
N ASN A 102 0.47 -1.64 -0.98
CA ASN A 102 -0.16 -1.81 -2.28
C ASN A 102 -1.58 -2.37 -2.17
N HIS A 103 -1.79 -3.36 -1.31
CA HIS A 103 -3.11 -3.96 -1.12
C HIS A 103 -4.08 -3.00 -0.42
N THR A 104 -3.62 -2.27 0.62
CA THR A 104 -4.45 -1.23 1.26
C THR A 104 -4.89 -0.18 0.23
N PHE A 105 -3.96 0.29 -0.59
CA PHE A 105 -4.21 1.25 -1.65
C PHE A 105 -5.19 0.70 -2.71
N PHE A 106 -5.06 -0.57 -3.07
CA PHE A 106 -5.90 -1.26 -4.05
C PHE A 106 -7.34 -1.40 -3.56
N TRP A 107 -7.56 -1.86 -2.32
CA TRP A 107 -8.90 -1.98 -1.76
C TRP A 107 -9.65 -0.66 -1.74
N GLN A 108 -8.97 0.41 -1.38
CA GLN A 108 -9.53 1.77 -1.36
C GLN A 108 -9.83 2.34 -2.75
N SER A 109 -9.27 1.76 -3.80
CA SER A 109 -9.44 2.23 -5.18
C SER A 109 -10.67 1.67 -5.86
N MET A 110 -11.41 0.76 -5.19
CA MET A 110 -12.52 0.01 -5.78
C MET A 110 -13.83 0.21 -5.01
N THR A 111 -14.92 0.07 -5.74
CA THR A 111 -16.28 0.10 -5.20
C THR A 111 -17.17 -0.88 -5.99
N ARG A 112 -18.44 -1.00 -5.61
CA ARG A 112 -19.41 -1.84 -6.31
C ARG A 112 -19.51 -1.48 -7.80
N PRO A 113 -19.74 -2.46 -8.70
CA PRO A 113 -19.93 -2.18 -10.11
C PRO A 113 -20.95 -1.08 -10.36
N GLY A 114 -20.58 -0.11 -11.19
CA GLY A 114 -21.42 1.03 -11.56
C GLY A 114 -21.53 2.15 -10.50
N GLN A 115 -20.88 2.02 -9.34
CA GLN A 115 -20.92 3.05 -8.29
C GLN A 115 -19.68 3.96 -8.25
N GLY A 116 -18.69 3.70 -9.09
CA GLY A 116 -17.42 4.42 -9.10
C GLY A 116 -17.47 5.84 -9.67
N GLY A 117 -18.58 6.24 -10.27
CA GLY A 117 -18.72 7.56 -10.89
C GLY A 117 -17.86 7.74 -12.15
N ALA A 118 -17.35 8.96 -12.32
CA ALA A 118 -16.46 9.35 -13.42
C ALA A 118 -15.30 10.19 -12.88
N PRO A 119 -14.18 10.29 -13.61
CA PRO A 119 -13.10 11.21 -13.26
C PRO A 119 -13.63 12.65 -13.08
N SER A 120 -13.13 13.37 -12.09
CA SER A 120 -13.43 14.80 -11.94
C SER A 120 -12.99 15.57 -13.19
N ALA A 121 -13.56 16.74 -13.43
CA ALA A 121 -13.19 17.58 -14.57
C ALA A 121 -11.68 17.83 -14.67
N ALA A 122 -11.00 18.05 -13.52
CA ALA A 122 -9.56 18.27 -13.45
C ALA A 122 -8.78 17.01 -13.85
N LEU A 123 -9.15 15.84 -13.32
CA LEU A 123 -8.51 14.57 -13.67
C LEU A 123 -8.78 14.20 -15.14
N GLN A 124 -10.01 14.39 -15.61
CA GLN A 124 -10.36 14.16 -17.01
C GLN A 124 -9.54 15.04 -17.97
N ALA A 125 -9.37 16.32 -17.65
CA ALA A 125 -8.53 17.23 -18.42
C ALA A 125 -7.05 16.77 -18.45
N ALA A 126 -6.53 16.30 -17.31
CA ALA A 126 -5.16 15.77 -17.25
C ALA A 126 -5.03 14.46 -18.07
N ILE A 127 -6.00 13.56 -17.98
CA ILE A 127 -6.03 12.33 -18.79
C ILE A 127 -6.06 12.69 -20.29
N THR A 128 -6.90 13.64 -20.67
CA THR A 128 -6.97 14.08 -22.08
C THR A 128 -5.67 14.74 -22.54
N ARG A 129 -5.06 15.58 -21.72
CA ARG A 129 -3.78 16.23 -22.00
C ARG A 129 -2.66 15.21 -22.23
N ASP A 130 -2.56 14.18 -21.36
CA ASP A 130 -1.40 13.30 -21.30
C ASP A 130 -1.59 12.02 -22.14
N PHE A 131 -2.84 11.58 -22.37
CA PHE A 131 -3.15 10.34 -23.11
C PHE A 131 -4.07 10.53 -24.30
N GLY A 132 -4.61 11.72 -24.52
CA GLY A 132 -5.53 12.03 -25.62
C GLY A 132 -7.00 11.76 -25.28
N SER A 133 -7.34 10.65 -24.62
CA SER A 133 -8.69 10.31 -24.18
C SER A 133 -8.70 9.33 -23.01
N LEU A 134 -9.85 9.17 -22.35
CA LEU A 134 -10.03 8.15 -21.30
C LEU A 134 -9.85 6.73 -21.86
N ASP A 135 -10.30 6.46 -23.08
CA ASP A 135 -10.16 5.14 -23.71
C ASP A 135 -8.71 4.85 -24.08
N ALA A 136 -7.97 5.84 -24.59
CA ALA A 136 -6.55 5.70 -24.86
C ALA A 136 -5.76 5.46 -23.55
N PHE A 137 -6.12 6.16 -22.46
CA PHE A 137 -5.56 5.92 -21.13
C PHE A 137 -5.82 4.47 -20.67
N LYS A 138 -7.08 3.99 -20.74
CA LYS A 138 -7.42 2.62 -20.35
C LYS A 138 -6.67 1.58 -21.16
N THR A 139 -6.54 1.82 -22.48
CA THR A 139 -5.76 0.96 -23.38
C THR A 139 -4.28 0.91 -22.98
N ALA A 140 -3.68 2.05 -22.71
CA ALA A 140 -2.29 2.13 -22.26
C ALA A 140 -2.07 1.46 -20.87
N PHE A 141 -3.01 1.65 -19.95
CA PHE A 141 -2.97 1.01 -18.63
C PHE A 141 -3.06 -0.52 -18.74
N LYS A 142 -3.99 -1.01 -19.57
CA LYS A 142 -4.10 -2.44 -19.90
C LYS A 142 -2.80 -2.98 -20.49
N ALA A 143 -2.21 -2.27 -21.45
CA ALA A 143 -0.95 -2.66 -22.07
C ALA A 143 0.19 -2.78 -21.02
N ALA A 144 0.28 -1.85 -20.07
CA ALA A 144 1.25 -1.90 -18.99
C ALA A 144 1.03 -3.12 -18.07
N GLY A 145 -0.22 -3.43 -17.72
CA GLY A 145 -0.57 -4.58 -16.87
C GLY A 145 -0.31 -5.92 -17.57
N VAL A 146 -0.72 -6.06 -18.83
CA VAL A 146 -0.46 -7.27 -19.63
C VAL A 146 1.04 -7.46 -19.88
N GLY A 147 1.75 -6.35 -20.19
CA GLY A 147 3.19 -6.36 -20.45
C GLY A 147 4.06 -6.61 -19.20
N ARG A 148 3.49 -6.52 -17.98
CA ARG A 148 4.21 -6.86 -16.75
C ARG A 148 4.47 -8.36 -16.71
N PHE A 149 5.68 -8.78 -17.10
CA PHE A 149 6.08 -10.19 -17.07
C PHE A 149 6.10 -10.70 -15.62
N GLY A 150 5.43 -11.82 -15.36
CA GLY A 150 5.31 -12.41 -14.03
C GLY A 150 4.36 -11.62 -13.13
N SER A 151 4.69 -11.57 -11.84
CA SER A 151 3.91 -10.89 -10.80
C SER A 151 4.30 -9.42 -10.68
N GLY A 152 3.34 -8.57 -10.41
CA GLY A 152 3.58 -7.15 -10.19
C GLY A 152 2.32 -6.32 -10.23
N TRP A 153 2.49 -5.03 -10.52
CA TRP A 153 1.44 -4.02 -10.46
C TRP A 153 1.51 -3.09 -11.68
N ALA A 154 0.36 -2.64 -12.14
CA ALA A 154 0.23 -1.53 -13.08
C ALA A 154 -0.23 -0.27 -12.33
N TRP A 155 0.32 0.89 -12.67
CA TRP A 155 0.10 2.14 -11.94
C TRP A 155 -0.22 3.31 -12.87
N LEU A 156 -1.14 4.18 -12.40
CA LEU A 156 -1.23 5.57 -12.83
C LEU A 156 -0.59 6.45 -11.75
N ILE A 157 0.36 7.29 -12.13
CA ILE A 157 1.08 8.18 -11.21
C ILE A 157 1.04 9.63 -11.70
N VAL A 158 1.24 10.57 -10.78
CA VAL A 158 1.67 11.93 -11.09
C VAL A 158 3.19 11.96 -10.98
N GLY A 159 3.87 12.23 -12.08
CA GLY A 159 5.33 12.38 -12.11
C GLY A 159 5.79 13.70 -11.49
N SER A 160 7.10 13.84 -11.28
CA SER A 160 7.71 15.08 -10.76
C SER A 160 7.51 16.30 -11.67
N ASP A 161 7.19 16.06 -12.96
CA ASP A 161 6.85 17.09 -13.95
C ASP A 161 5.35 17.48 -13.93
N GLY A 162 4.57 16.95 -12.99
CA GLY A 162 3.12 17.18 -12.86
C GLY A 162 2.27 16.49 -13.92
N LYS A 163 2.87 15.65 -14.78
CA LYS A 163 2.14 14.89 -15.79
C LYS A 163 1.71 13.52 -15.25
N LEU A 164 0.62 13.04 -15.81
CA LEU A 164 0.17 11.67 -15.60
C LEU A 164 1.05 10.72 -16.40
N LYS A 165 1.48 9.63 -15.75
CA LYS A 165 2.26 8.56 -16.39
C LYS A 165 1.69 7.19 -15.99
N ILE A 166 1.78 6.25 -16.93
CA ILE A 166 1.51 4.83 -16.66
C ILE A 166 2.85 4.12 -16.54
N THR A 167 2.98 3.33 -15.50
CA THR A 167 4.17 2.50 -15.26
C THR A 167 3.77 1.14 -14.69
N SER A 168 4.73 0.23 -14.58
CA SER A 168 4.52 -1.05 -13.91
C SER A 168 5.72 -1.40 -13.07
N THR A 169 5.50 -2.09 -11.95
CA THR A 169 6.53 -2.51 -11.01
C THR A 169 6.49 -4.02 -10.80
N PRO A 170 7.64 -4.69 -10.61
CA PRO A 170 7.68 -6.13 -10.32
C PRO A 170 7.31 -6.40 -8.87
N ASN A 171 6.86 -7.62 -8.60
CA ASN A 171 6.57 -8.14 -7.27
C ASN A 171 5.67 -7.19 -6.45
N GLN A 172 6.16 -6.71 -5.29
CA GLN A 172 5.43 -5.76 -4.45
C GLN A 172 6.06 -4.36 -4.42
N ASP A 173 6.92 -4.05 -5.38
CA ASP A 173 7.43 -2.69 -5.54
C ASP A 173 6.30 -1.73 -5.93
N ASN A 174 6.46 -0.46 -5.56
CA ASN A 174 5.53 0.60 -5.92
C ASN A 174 6.26 1.90 -6.29
N PRO A 175 5.60 2.87 -6.95
CA PRO A 175 6.23 4.10 -7.44
C PRO A 175 6.78 5.05 -6.37
N LEU A 176 6.53 4.81 -5.08
CA LEU A 176 7.10 5.59 -3.97
C LEU A 176 8.50 5.09 -3.60
N MET A 177 8.85 3.86 -3.98
CA MET A 177 10.13 3.25 -3.66
C MET A 177 11.25 3.79 -4.55
N ASP A 178 12.46 3.92 -3.98
CA ASP A 178 13.67 4.33 -4.71
C ASP A 178 14.11 3.29 -5.78
N VAL A 179 13.62 2.06 -5.68
CA VAL A 179 13.87 0.97 -6.65
C VAL A 179 12.91 0.97 -7.84
N ALA A 180 11.89 1.82 -7.84
CA ALA A 180 10.91 1.86 -8.94
C ALA A 180 11.54 2.49 -10.20
N PRO A 181 11.26 1.95 -11.40
CA PRO A 181 11.77 2.50 -12.66
C PRO A 181 11.24 3.91 -12.93
N ASP A 182 9.96 4.15 -12.63
CA ASP A 182 9.32 5.45 -12.68
C ASP A 182 8.76 5.78 -11.31
N ARG A 183 9.22 6.88 -10.72
CA ARG A 183 8.78 7.37 -9.43
C ARG A 183 7.75 8.47 -9.58
N GLY A 184 6.81 8.51 -8.66
CA GLY A 184 5.77 9.52 -8.61
C GLY A 184 4.71 9.23 -7.57
N THR A 185 3.71 10.10 -7.46
CA THR A 185 2.59 9.91 -6.54
C THR A 185 1.55 8.98 -7.16
N PRO A 186 1.30 7.79 -6.59
CA PRO A 186 0.31 6.86 -7.11
C PRO A 186 -1.11 7.42 -6.99
N LEU A 187 -1.87 7.32 -8.07
CA LEU A 187 -3.30 7.65 -8.10
C LEU A 187 -4.15 6.39 -8.17
N LEU A 188 -3.73 5.43 -8.98
CA LEU A 188 -4.42 4.18 -9.24
C LEU A 188 -3.40 3.06 -9.36
N GLY A 189 -3.68 1.90 -8.78
CA GLY A 189 -2.87 0.70 -8.88
C GLY A 189 -3.75 -0.52 -9.11
N ASN A 190 -3.32 -1.42 -10.00
CA ASN A 190 -3.97 -2.70 -10.22
C ASN A 190 -3.00 -3.83 -9.96
N ASP A 191 -3.43 -4.80 -9.16
CA ASP A 191 -2.68 -6.03 -8.88
C ASP A 191 -2.78 -6.98 -10.07
N VAL A 192 -1.64 -7.28 -10.70
CA VAL A 192 -1.55 -8.25 -11.80
C VAL A 192 -0.80 -9.53 -11.38
N TRP A 193 -0.63 -9.76 -10.08
CA TRP A 193 -0.33 -11.09 -9.56
C TRP A 193 -1.47 -12.04 -9.93
N GLU A 194 -1.17 -13.26 -10.29
CA GLU A 194 -2.22 -14.22 -10.71
C GLU A 194 -3.24 -14.50 -9.61
N HIS A 195 -2.85 -14.43 -8.33
CA HIS A 195 -3.78 -14.61 -7.22
C HIS A 195 -4.93 -13.58 -7.19
N ALA A 196 -4.76 -12.44 -7.85
CA ALA A 196 -5.79 -11.39 -7.90
C ALA A 196 -6.95 -11.72 -8.85
N TYR A 197 -6.74 -12.64 -9.82
CA TYR A 197 -7.71 -12.86 -10.88
C TYR A 197 -7.85 -14.32 -11.36
N TYR A 198 -6.98 -15.24 -10.94
CA TYR A 198 -6.86 -16.57 -11.58
C TYR A 198 -8.10 -17.43 -11.41
N LEU A 199 -8.80 -17.37 -10.29
CA LEU A 199 -10.01 -18.19 -10.05
C LEU A 199 -11.10 -17.90 -11.07
N GLN A 200 -11.23 -16.64 -11.52
CA GLN A 200 -12.27 -16.23 -12.46
C GLN A 200 -11.78 -16.12 -13.90
N TYR A 201 -10.56 -15.66 -14.11
CA TYR A 201 -10.03 -15.35 -15.45
C TYR A 201 -8.96 -16.31 -15.93
N GLN A 202 -8.40 -17.16 -15.08
CA GLN A 202 -7.25 -18.02 -15.33
C GLN A 202 -6.10 -17.19 -15.95
N ASN A 203 -5.59 -17.61 -17.12
CA ASN A 203 -4.50 -16.92 -17.82
C ASN A 203 -4.92 -15.62 -18.54
N ARG A 204 -6.21 -15.26 -18.52
CA ARG A 204 -6.75 -14.12 -19.30
C ARG A 204 -6.60 -12.81 -18.52
N ARG A 205 -5.36 -12.41 -18.19
CA ARG A 205 -5.05 -11.17 -17.47
C ARG A 205 -5.66 -9.93 -18.16
N GLY A 206 -5.68 -9.90 -19.50
CA GLY A 206 -6.28 -8.82 -20.27
C GLY A 206 -7.77 -8.65 -20.03
N ASP A 207 -8.52 -9.74 -19.90
CA ASP A 207 -9.96 -9.71 -19.64
C ASP A 207 -10.26 -9.19 -18.22
N TYR A 208 -9.44 -9.60 -17.24
CA TYR A 208 -9.50 -9.05 -15.87
C TYR A 208 -9.27 -7.53 -15.88
N LEU A 209 -8.24 -7.05 -16.57
CA LEU A 209 -7.94 -5.62 -16.66
C LEU A 209 -9.06 -4.83 -17.35
N ASP A 210 -9.71 -5.40 -18.38
CA ASP A 210 -10.86 -4.78 -19.02
C ASP A 210 -12.09 -4.71 -18.10
N ALA A 211 -12.38 -5.81 -17.40
CA ALA A 211 -13.51 -5.87 -16.48
C ALA A 211 -13.32 -4.95 -15.25
N TRP A 212 -12.09 -4.77 -14.79
CA TRP A 212 -11.75 -4.03 -13.59
C TRP A 212 -12.22 -2.57 -13.58
N TRP A 213 -12.31 -1.94 -14.77
CA TRP A 213 -12.80 -0.56 -14.88
C TRP A 213 -14.23 -0.34 -14.37
N GLN A 214 -15.03 -1.41 -14.28
CA GLN A 214 -16.40 -1.34 -13.76
C GLN A 214 -16.47 -1.09 -12.26
N ILE A 215 -15.37 -1.36 -11.55
CA ILE A 215 -15.29 -1.26 -10.08
C ILE A 215 -14.30 -0.20 -9.59
N VAL A 216 -13.63 0.53 -10.48
CA VAL A 216 -12.75 1.65 -10.11
C VAL A 216 -13.58 2.77 -9.50
N ASP A 217 -13.21 3.24 -8.30
CA ASP A 217 -13.82 4.40 -7.65
C ASP A 217 -13.14 5.69 -8.11
N TRP A 218 -13.69 6.31 -9.14
CA TRP A 218 -13.17 7.55 -9.70
C TRP A 218 -13.23 8.72 -8.73
N ASN A 219 -14.07 8.69 -7.70
CA ASN A 219 -14.11 9.74 -6.68
C ASN A 219 -12.82 9.71 -5.86
N VAL A 220 -12.40 8.51 -5.44
CA VAL A 220 -11.12 8.31 -4.72
C VAL A 220 -9.94 8.70 -5.59
N ILE A 221 -9.91 8.27 -6.86
CA ILE A 221 -8.82 8.59 -7.78
C ILE A 221 -8.73 10.11 -8.03
N SER A 222 -9.87 10.77 -8.18
CA SER A 222 -9.94 12.23 -8.34
C SER A 222 -9.46 12.98 -7.10
N ALA A 223 -9.80 12.51 -5.90
CA ALA A 223 -9.32 13.07 -4.64
C ALA A 223 -7.79 12.94 -4.50
N ARG A 224 -7.23 11.77 -4.85
CA ARG A 224 -5.77 11.54 -4.88
C ARG A 224 -5.08 12.48 -5.88
N TYR A 225 -5.66 12.67 -7.06
CA TYR A 225 -5.11 13.60 -8.05
C TYR A 225 -5.12 15.04 -7.53
N ALA A 226 -6.23 15.49 -6.93
CA ALA A 226 -6.30 16.82 -6.33
C ALA A 226 -5.25 17.02 -5.23
N ALA A 227 -5.08 16.04 -4.34
CA ALA A 227 -4.05 16.09 -3.29
C ALA A 227 -2.63 16.13 -3.87
N ALA A 228 -2.32 15.29 -4.86
CA ALA A 228 -1.00 15.22 -5.50
C ALA A 228 -0.62 16.53 -6.22
N THR A 229 -1.60 17.27 -6.73
CA THR A 229 -1.35 18.51 -7.49
C THR A 229 -1.46 19.77 -6.66
N SER A 230 -2.04 19.71 -5.44
CA SER A 230 -2.10 20.85 -4.52
C SER A 230 -0.77 21.13 -3.81
N THR A 231 0.06 20.11 -3.59
CA THR A 231 1.37 20.20 -2.93
C THR A 231 2.50 20.68 -3.85
N ALA A 232 2.22 20.84 -5.15
CA ALA A 232 3.21 21.29 -6.15
C ALA A 232 3.19 22.82 -6.42
N ARG A 233 2.50 23.60 -5.56
CA ARG A 233 2.46 25.08 -5.67
C ARG A 233 3.32 25.78 -4.62
#